data_e3655a5afde78b72667f9c1ba1746556
#
_entry.id   e3655a5afde78b72667f9c1ba1746556
#
_cell.length_a   1.000
_cell.length_b   1.000
_cell.length_c   1.000
_cell.angle_alpha   90.00
_cell.angle_beta   90.00
_cell.angle_gamma   90.00
#
_symmetry.space_group_name_H-M   'P 1'
#
loop_
_entity.id
_entity.type
_entity.pdbx_description
1 polymer ?
#
loop_
_entity_poly.entity_id
_entity_poly.type
_entity_poly.pdbx_seq_one_letter_code
_entity_poly.pdbx_strand_id
1 'polypeptide(L)'
;MTTGDGKPVYLKPRGAIEPVPWEEIAVDAPGVGPHTLLDEAQFVALDVETTGNAPFLVLEIGAERFELARTLSFFDTLVDCRAPINPYAKKRHQIDRSMLIGAPEFKDARRAFLHFSRGAVLVEHSHDAFDTWLVGRGLESPLEHPIIDTTALARQVLELPKGQTPGLARLVEELQLDVMPAHAALGDARATAMVFRALIVRAQEALGWSTVGEVLEALPRPSIDRTRPSRRASSAGRARGAPAQTGQPRSGAPASTPRATSPAPSGQRGRWSRRRRSGSSGSPGGSQA
;
A
#
# COMPACT_ATOMS: atom_id res chain seq x y z
N MET A 1 17.14 6.58 -17.67
CA MET A 1 17.52 6.88 -16.29
C MET A 1 17.68 5.63 -15.49
N THR A 2 18.59 5.64 -14.52
CA THR A 2 18.81 4.52 -13.61
C THR A 2 18.80 5.00 -12.18
N THR A 3 18.39 4.15 -11.26
CA THR A 3 18.63 4.37 -9.82
C THR A 3 20.12 4.28 -9.53
N GLY A 4 20.56 4.65 -8.30
CA GLY A 4 21.96 4.53 -7.89
C GLY A 4 22.51 3.10 -7.94
N ASP A 5 21.64 2.08 -7.99
CA ASP A 5 21.97 0.67 -8.17
C ASP A 5 21.88 0.21 -9.65
N GLY A 6 21.77 1.13 -10.58
CA GLY A 6 21.77 0.86 -12.03
C GLY A 6 20.44 0.37 -12.60
N LYS A 7 19.36 0.35 -11.82
CA LYS A 7 18.04 -0.07 -12.32
C LYS A 7 17.36 1.05 -13.11
N PRO A 8 16.69 0.74 -14.23
CA PRO A 8 15.99 1.74 -15.02
C PRO A 8 14.75 2.28 -14.30
N VAL A 9 14.53 3.59 -14.46
CA VAL A 9 13.31 4.29 -14.00
C VAL A 9 12.67 4.95 -15.20
N TYR A 10 11.40 4.75 -15.41
CA TYR A 10 10.68 5.20 -16.60
C TYR A 10 9.74 6.36 -16.32
N LEU A 11 9.50 7.16 -17.36
CA LEU A 11 8.66 8.37 -17.39
C LEU A 11 9.15 9.51 -16.48
N LYS A 12 8.23 10.34 -15.96
CA LYS A 12 8.57 11.55 -15.20
C LYS A 12 8.50 11.29 -13.69
N PRO A 13 9.59 10.84 -13.07
CA PRO A 13 9.64 10.68 -11.63
C PRO A 13 9.55 12.02 -10.90
N ARG A 14 9.39 11.98 -9.59
CA ARG A 14 9.50 13.19 -8.77
C ARG A 14 10.87 13.85 -8.97
N GLY A 15 10.85 15.13 -9.33
CA GLY A 15 12.06 15.90 -9.60
C GLY A 15 12.16 16.36 -11.06
N ALA A 16 13.22 17.10 -11.36
CA ALA A 16 13.44 17.71 -12.67
C ALA A 16 14.14 16.74 -13.63
N ILE A 17 13.47 15.63 -13.97
CA ILE A 17 14.05 14.60 -14.81
C ILE A 17 13.31 14.53 -16.14
N GLU A 18 14.03 14.50 -17.25
CA GLU A 18 13.46 14.33 -18.59
C GLU A 18 12.63 13.04 -18.68
N PRO A 19 11.39 13.10 -19.19
CA PRO A 19 10.58 11.90 -19.35
C PRO A 19 11.18 10.97 -20.41
N VAL A 20 11.19 9.68 -20.11
CA VAL A 20 11.53 8.64 -21.09
C VAL A 20 10.25 8.27 -21.85
N PRO A 21 10.27 8.20 -23.18
CA PRO A 21 9.13 7.71 -23.96
C PRO A 21 8.73 6.30 -23.51
N TRP A 22 7.43 6.07 -23.39
CA TRP A 22 6.93 4.77 -22.91
C TRP A 22 7.29 3.62 -23.87
N GLU A 23 7.49 3.91 -25.15
CA GLU A 23 7.94 2.97 -26.18
C GLU A 23 9.33 2.40 -25.90
N GLU A 24 10.14 3.12 -25.12
CA GLU A 24 11.49 2.69 -24.73
C GLU A 24 11.46 1.78 -23.48
N ILE A 25 10.27 1.54 -22.88
CA ILE A 25 10.13 0.63 -21.76
C ILE A 25 10.34 -0.81 -22.25
N ALA A 26 11.52 -1.36 -22.00
CA ALA A 26 11.81 -2.74 -22.28
C ALA A 26 11.19 -3.65 -21.20
N VAL A 27 10.26 -4.51 -21.60
CA VAL A 27 9.62 -5.47 -20.73
C VAL A 27 9.71 -6.85 -21.35
N ASP A 28 10.51 -7.70 -20.73
CA ASP A 28 10.44 -9.13 -20.95
C ASP A 28 9.30 -9.69 -20.12
N ALA A 29 8.22 -10.11 -20.78
CA ALA A 29 6.98 -10.51 -20.15
C ALA A 29 6.62 -11.94 -20.54
N PRO A 30 7.16 -12.96 -19.87
CA PRO A 30 6.89 -14.36 -20.17
C PRO A 30 5.41 -14.74 -19.97
N GLY A 31 4.64 -13.89 -19.28
CA GLY A 31 3.28 -14.18 -18.88
C GLY A 31 3.24 -14.98 -17.59
N VAL A 32 2.12 -14.89 -16.89
CA VAL A 32 1.90 -15.59 -15.61
C VAL A 32 0.59 -16.36 -15.68
N GLY A 33 0.66 -17.64 -15.38
CA GLY A 33 -0.49 -18.54 -15.25
C GLY A 33 -0.58 -19.16 -13.85
N PRO A 34 -1.67 -19.91 -13.56
CA PRO A 34 -1.85 -20.54 -12.26
C PRO A 34 -0.71 -21.48 -11.86
N HIS A 35 -0.11 -22.15 -12.82
CA HIS A 35 0.98 -23.11 -12.60
C HIS A 35 2.38 -22.49 -12.65
N THR A 36 2.49 -21.17 -12.87
CA THR A 36 3.79 -20.50 -12.84
C THR A 36 4.35 -20.57 -11.42
N LEU A 37 5.61 -21.04 -11.31
CA LEU A 37 6.29 -21.09 -10.02
C LEU A 37 6.52 -19.67 -9.48
N LEU A 38 6.43 -19.51 -8.17
CA LEU A 38 6.64 -18.20 -7.52
C LEU A 38 8.04 -17.64 -7.80
N ASP A 39 9.05 -18.52 -7.88
CA ASP A 39 10.44 -18.12 -8.14
C ASP A 39 10.70 -17.73 -9.61
N GLU A 40 9.82 -18.13 -10.54
CA GLU A 40 9.89 -17.81 -11.97
C GLU A 40 8.94 -16.66 -12.35
N ALA A 41 7.99 -16.34 -11.48
CA ALA A 41 6.99 -15.33 -11.73
C ALA A 41 7.58 -13.93 -11.66
N GLN A 42 7.08 -13.04 -12.52
CA GLN A 42 7.34 -11.61 -12.40
C GLN A 42 6.15 -10.92 -11.75
N PHE A 43 6.47 -10.00 -10.87
CA PHE A 43 5.53 -9.22 -10.09
C PHE A 43 5.74 -7.74 -10.36
N VAL A 44 4.66 -6.96 -10.21
CA VAL A 44 4.71 -5.49 -10.23
C VAL A 44 4.01 -4.97 -9.00
N ALA A 45 4.77 -4.45 -8.04
CA ALA A 45 4.19 -3.71 -6.92
C ALA A 45 3.76 -2.33 -7.40
N LEU A 46 2.54 -1.93 -7.04
CA LEU A 46 1.90 -0.68 -7.45
C LEU A 46 1.47 0.11 -6.22
N ASP A 47 1.68 1.41 -6.29
CA ASP A 47 1.06 2.41 -5.42
C ASP A 47 0.71 3.67 -6.20
N VAL A 48 -0.34 4.39 -5.80
CA VAL A 48 -0.75 5.64 -6.44
C VAL A 48 -1.04 6.73 -5.42
N GLU A 49 -0.62 7.96 -5.72
CA GLU A 49 -1.04 9.13 -4.97
C GLU A 49 -2.18 9.86 -5.69
N THR A 50 -3.12 10.38 -4.92
CA THR A 50 -4.35 10.97 -5.46
C THR A 50 -4.64 12.35 -4.91
N THR A 51 -5.63 13.02 -5.51
CA THR A 51 -6.18 14.29 -4.99
C THR A 51 -6.78 14.19 -3.59
N GLY A 52 -6.99 12.97 -3.04
CA GLY A 52 -7.49 12.74 -1.69
C GLY A 52 -8.99 12.94 -1.47
N ASN A 53 -9.73 13.36 -2.48
CA ASN A 53 -11.20 13.48 -2.47
C ASN A 53 -11.79 12.75 -3.66
N ALA A 54 -12.99 12.18 -3.47
CA ALA A 54 -13.77 11.69 -4.61
C ALA A 54 -14.02 12.84 -5.63
N PRO A 55 -13.80 12.60 -6.92
CA PRO A 55 -13.60 11.31 -7.57
C PRO A 55 -12.15 10.80 -7.61
N PHE A 56 -11.35 10.94 -6.60
CA PHE A 56 -9.95 10.50 -6.48
C PHE A 56 -9.23 10.47 -7.85
N LEU A 57 -8.56 11.55 -8.18
CA LEU A 57 -7.79 11.62 -9.42
C LEU A 57 -6.33 11.33 -9.12
N VAL A 58 -5.71 10.55 -9.98
CA VAL A 58 -4.32 10.12 -9.83
C VAL A 58 -3.38 11.31 -10.05
N LEU A 59 -2.40 11.47 -9.18
CA LEU A 59 -1.34 12.48 -9.23
C LEU A 59 0.04 11.87 -9.50
N GLU A 60 0.24 10.62 -9.08
CA GLU A 60 1.48 9.88 -9.24
C GLU A 60 1.17 8.40 -9.35
N ILE A 61 1.93 7.69 -10.17
CA ILE A 61 1.94 6.23 -10.27
C ILE A 61 3.38 5.78 -10.05
N GLY A 62 3.59 4.97 -9.02
CA GLY A 62 4.87 4.35 -8.72
C GLY A 62 4.76 2.84 -8.78
N ALA A 63 5.77 2.18 -9.35
CA ALA A 63 5.79 0.72 -9.38
C ALA A 63 7.22 0.16 -9.40
N GLU A 64 7.38 -1.03 -8.82
CA GLU A 64 8.56 -1.85 -8.91
C GLU A 64 8.23 -3.16 -9.63
N ARG A 65 8.94 -3.46 -10.73
CA ARG A 65 8.91 -4.76 -11.38
C ARG A 65 10.02 -5.64 -10.81
N PHE A 66 9.68 -6.85 -10.40
CA PHE A 66 10.61 -7.71 -9.68
C PHE A 66 10.29 -9.21 -9.83
N GLU A 67 11.28 -10.02 -9.55
CA GLU A 67 11.21 -11.44 -9.19
C GLU A 67 11.42 -11.58 -7.68
N LEU A 68 11.17 -12.72 -7.08
CA LEU A 68 11.42 -12.88 -5.64
C LEU A 68 12.88 -12.61 -5.28
N ALA A 69 13.82 -13.02 -6.13
CA ALA A 69 15.25 -12.87 -5.88
C ALA A 69 15.80 -11.45 -6.14
N ARG A 70 15.16 -10.66 -7.02
CA ARG A 70 15.75 -9.39 -7.46
C ARG A 70 14.73 -8.39 -8.00
N THR A 71 15.08 -7.12 -7.91
CA THR A 71 14.39 -6.04 -8.62
C THR A 71 14.85 -5.99 -10.08
N LEU A 72 13.90 -5.81 -11.00
CA LEU A 72 14.17 -5.71 -12.44
C LEU A 72 14.22 -4.25 -12.90
N SER A 73 13.17 -3.48 -12.60
CA SER A 73 13.05 -2.08 -13.04
C SER A 73 12.05 -1.32 -12.16
N PHE A 74 12.04 0.00 -12.32
CA PHE A 74 11.11 0.88 -11.65
C PHE A 74 10.31 1.69 -12.66
N PHE A 75 9.10 2.04 -12.28
CA PHE A 75 8.24 2.98 -12.98
C PHE A 75 7.83 4.07 -12.01
N ASP A 76 8.01 5.32 -12.38
CA ASP A 76 7.62 6.45 -11.56
C ASP A 76 7.22 7.63 -12.43
N THR A 77 5.97 8.07 -12.31
CA THR A 77 5.49 9.22 -13.06
C THR A 77 4.48 10.05 -12.30
N LEU A 78 4.73 11.35 -12.29
CA LEU A 78 3.68 12.32 -11.99
C LEU A 78 2.67 12.33 -13.15
N VAL A 79 1.45 12.79 -12.85
CA VAL A 79 0.33 12.87 -13.80
C VAL A 79 -0.22 14.30 -13.84
N ASP A 80 -0.43 14.87 -15.04
CA ASP A 80 -1.07 16.18 -15.16
C ASP A 80 -2.50 16.12 -14.62
N CYS A 81 -2.73 16.84 -13.56
CA CYS A 81 -4.02 16.91 -12.90
C CYS A 81 -4.31 18.34 -12.48
N ARG A 82 -5.39 18.90 -13.03
CA ARG A 82 -5.81 20.29 -12.74
C ARG A 82 -6.80 20.41 -11.60
N ALA A 83 -7.27 19.30 -11.05
CA ALA A 83 -8.22 19.31 -9.94
C ALA A 83 -7.59 19.82 -8.64
N PRO A 84 -8.38 20.36 -7.71
CA PRO A 84 -7.90 20.71 -6.39
C PRO A 84 -7.37 19.49 -5.63
N ILE A 85 -6.23 19.66 -4.98
CA ILE A 85 -5.64 18.64 -4.11
C ILE A 85 -6.11 18.92 -2.68
N ASN A 86 -6.64 17.89 -2.02
CA ASN A 86 -7.02 17.96 -0.61
C ASN A 86 -5.79 18.32 0.24
N PRO A 87 -5.86 19.33 1.13
CA PRO A 87 -4.73 19.71 1.97
C PRO A 87 -4.16 18.58 2.83
N TYR A 88 -5.01 17.64 3.25
CA TYR A 88 -4.60 16.46 4.02
C TYR A 88 -3.77 15.49 3.16
N ALA A 89 -4.22 15.21 1.93
CA ALA A 89 -3.49 14.39 0.97
C ALA A 89 -2.15 15.07 0.62
N LYS A 90 -2.19 16.37 0.27
CA LYS A 90 -0.99 17.16 0.00
C LYS A 90 0.04 17.10 1.14
N LYS A 91 -0.41 17.19 2.39
CA LYS A 91 0.48 17.08 3.55
C LYS A 91 1.18 15.73 3.63
N ARG A 92 0.54 14.67 3.15
CA ARG A 92 1.10 13.31 3.16
C ARG A 92 2.09 13.10 2.02
N HIS A 93 1.63 13.21 0.79
CA HIS A 93 2.45 12.92 -0.38
C HIS A 93 3.29 14.10 -0.86
N GLN A 94 3.06 15.33 -0.37
CA GLN A 94 3.81 16.55 -0.67
C GLN A 94 3.87 16.94 -2.16
N ILE A 95 2.94 16.44 -2.98
CA ILE A 95 2.86 16.82 -4.39
C ILE A 95 2.23 18.19 -4.49
N ASP A 96 2.94 19.11 -5.13
CA ASP A 96 2.46 20.45 -5.50
C ASP A 96 2.02 20.48 -6.96
N ARG A 97 1.08 21.39 -7.26
CA ARG A 97 0.63 21.59 -8.62
C ARG A 97 1.77 21.99 -9.59
N SER A 98 2.77 22.71 -9.10
CA SER A 98 3.95 23.06 -9.89
C SER A 98 4.74 21.85 -10.34
N MET A 99 4.76 20.77 -9.56
CA MET A 99 5.42 19.52 -9.90
C MET A 99 4.73 18.78 -11.04
N LEU A 100 3.42 19.00 -11.22
CA LEU A 100 2.61 18.33 -12.25
C LEU A 100 2.73 19.01 -13.62
N ILE A 101 3.35 20.19 -13.71
CA ILE A 101 3.53 20.91 -14.98
C ILE A 101 4.44 20.08 -15.88
N GLY A 102 3.95 19.79 -17.11
CA GLY A 102 4.65 18.97 -18.10
C GLY A 102 4.68 17.48 -17.75
N ALA A 103 3.92 17.01 -16.76
CA ALA A 103 3.66 15.60 -16.58
C ALA A 103 2.73 15.07 -17.67
N PRO A 104 2.80 13.77 -18.01
CA PRO A 104 1.87 13.17 -18.96
C PRO A 104 0.42 13.25 -18.46
N GLU A 105 -0.52 13.24 -19.40
CA GLU A 105 -1.91 13.04 -19.06
C GLU A 105 -2.14 11.65 -18.46
N PHE A 106 -3.16 11.48 -17.64
CA PHE A 106 -3.48 10.19 -17.01
C PHE A 106 -3.61 9.05 -18.02
N LYS A 107 -4.17 9.32 -19.20
CA LYS A 107 -4.31 8.33 -20.26
C LYS A 107 -2.96 7.77 -20.73
N ASP A 108 -1.97 8.63 -20.87
CA ASP A 108 -0.64 8.25 -21.36
C ASP A 108 0.19 7.60 -20.24
N ALA A 109 0.16 8.16 -19.03
CA ALA A 109 0.76 7.54 -17.85
C ALA A 109 0.23 6.12 -17.62
N ARG A 110 -1.10 5.96 -17.72
CA ARG A 110 -1.74 4.65 -17.63
C ARG A 110 -1.31 3.69 -18.73
N ARG A 111 -1.26 4.15 -20.00
CA ARG A 111 -0.79 3.31 -21.11
C ARG A 111 0.62 2.79 -20.88
N ALA A 112 1.51 3.68 -20.44
CA ALA A 112 2.88 3.33 -20.10
C ALA A 112 2.94 2.33 -18.95
N PHE A 113 2.17 2.53 -17.88
CA PHE A 113 2.08 1.58 -16.76
C PHE A 113 1.56 0.21 -17.19
N LEU A 114 0.52 0.16 -18.03
CA LEU A 114 -0.02 -1.11 -18.54
C LEU A 114 0.99 -1.86 -19.40
N HIS A 115 1.80 -1.13 -20.17
CA HIS A 115 2.92 -1.73 -20.89
C HIS A 115 3.99 -2.25 -19.93
N PHE A 116 4.36 -1.45 -18.92
CA PHE A 116 5.35 -1.82 -17.91
C PHE A 116 4.92 -3.05 -17.08
N SER A 117 3.64 -3.18 -16.76
CA SER A 117 3.10 -4.28 -15.94
C SER A 117 2.72 -5.53 -16.73
N ARG A 118 2.83 -5.50 -18.06
CA ARG A 118 2.41 -6.60 -18.92
C ARG A 118 3.04 -7.93 -18.50
N GLY A 119 2.21 -8.99 -18.41
CA GLY A 119 2.64 -10.35 -18.12
C GLY A 119 3.09 -10.59 -16.68
N ALA A 120 2.83 -9.66 -15.77
CA ALA A 120 3.17 -9.79 -14.35
C ALA A 120 1.93 -9.92 -13.47
N VAL A 121 2.10 -10.41 -12.24
CA VAL A 121 1.12 -10.31 -11.16
C VAL A 121 1.20 -8.93 -10.54
N LEU A 122 0.08 -8.22 -10.40
CA LEU A 122 0.04 -6.97 -9.65
C LEU A 122 0.03 -7.26 -8.15
N VAL A 123 0.82 -6.50 -7.42
CA VAL A 123 0.93 -6.57 -5.96
C VAL A 123 0.65 -5.18 -5.40
N GLU A 124 -0.27 -5.07 -4.47
CA GLU A 124 -0.58 -3.78 -3.85
C GLU A 124 -0.80 -3.92 -2.34
N HIS A 125 -0.70 -2.81 -1.63
CA HIS A 125 -1.01 -2.70 -0.21
C HIS A 125 -2.19 -1.77 0.00
N SER A 126 -3.29 -2.09 -0.65
CA SER A 126 -4.50 -1.29 -0.58
C SER A 126 -5.72 -2.15 -0.23
N HIS A 127 -6.78 -1.53 0.24
CA HIS A 127 -8.02 -2.24 0.50
C HIS A 127 -8.79 -2.42 -0.82
N ASP A 128 -9.17 -3.67 -1.12
CA ASP A 128 -10.02 -4.00 -2.26
C ASP A 128 -9.42 -3.59 -3.63
N ALA A 129 -8.11 -3.72 -3.80
CA ALA A 129 -7.41 -3.38 -5.04
C ALA A 129 -7.70 -1.94 -5.53
N PHE A 130 -7.68 -0.99 -4.60
CA PHE A 130 -8.07 0.38 -4.89
C PHE A 130 -7.14 1.05 -5.91
N ASP A 131 -5.85 0.81 -5.84
CA ASP A 131 -4.85 1.41 -6.73
C ASP A 131 -4.98 0.84 -8.14
N THR A 132 -5.12 -0.48 -8.25
CA THR A 132 -5.42 -1.15 -9.53
C THR A 132 -6.76 -0.67 -10.11
N TRP A 133 -7.79 -0.47 -9.27
CA TRP A 133 -9.05 0.10 -9.74
C TRP A 133 -8.89 1.53 -10.27
N LEU A 134 -8.11 2.37 -9.61
CA LEU A 134 -7.85 3.74 -10.07
C LEU A 134 -7.17 3.75 -11.44
N VAL A 135 -6.15 2.92 -11.62
CA VAL A 135 -5.45 2.80 -12.90
C VAL A 135 -6.35 2.20 -13.98
N GLY A 136 -7.17 1.21 -13.63
CA GLY A 136 -8.10 0.56 -14.56
C GLY A 136 -9.35 1.38 -14.91
N ARG A 137 -9.62 2.46 -14.18
CA ARG A 137 -10.85 3.24 -14.35
C ARG A 137 -10.96 3.88 -15.72
N GLY A 138 -12.07 3.61 -16.40
CA GLY A 138 -12.35 4.12 -17.75
C GLY A 138 -11.69 3.35 -18.89
N LEU A 139 -11.14 2.18 -18.61
CA LEU A 139 -10.83 1.20 -19.65
C LEU A 139 -12.13 0.55 -20.14
N GLU A 140 -12.16 0.19 -21.42
CA GLU A 140 -13.29 -0.55 -22.03
C GLU A 140 -13.38 -1.97 -21.49
N SER A 141 -12.22 -2.60 -21.27
CA SER A 141 -12.09 -3.92 -20.64
C SER A 141 -11.46 -3.83 -19.28
N PRO A 142 -11.84 -4.67 -18.31
CA PRO A 142 -11.15 -4.79 -17.03
C PRO A 142 -9.67 -5.12 -17.22
N LEU A 143 -8.86 -4.78 -16.22
CA LEU A 143 -7.47 -5.25 -16.17
C LEU A 143 -7.47 -6.77 -15.94
N GLU A 144 -6.76 -7.49 -16.81
CA GLU A 144 -6.69 -8.95 -16.78
C GLU A 144 -5.57 -9.47 -15.86
N HIS A 145 -4.83 -8.58 -15.21
CA HIS A 145 -3.75 -8.96 -14.31
C HIS A 145 -4.28 -9.71 -13.09
N PRO A 146 -3.65 -10.82 -12.69
CA PRO A 146 -3.84 -11.35 -11.34
C PRO A 146 -3.39 -10.32 -10.31
N ILE A 147 -4.12 -10.19 -9.20
CA ILE A 147 -3.84 -9.18 -8.17
C ILE A 147 -3.67 -9.86 -6.82
N ILE A 148 -2.60 -9.53 -6.12
CA ILE A 148 -2.36 -9.96 -4.74
C ILE A 148 -2.34 -8.73 -3.82
N ASP A 149 -3.26 -8.70 -2.86
CA ASP A 149 -3.28 -7.71 -1.78
C ASP A 149 -2.41 -8.20 -0.62
N THR A 150 -1.33 -7.48 -0.34
CA THR A 150 -0.40 -7.81 0.75
C THR A 150 -1.06 -7.71 2.12
N THR A 151 -2.17 -6.99 2.28
CA THR A 151 -2.93 -6.97 3.54
C THR A 151 -3.64 -8.30 3.79
N ALA A 152 -4.17 -8.91 2.74
CA ALA A 152 -4.78 -10.23 2.79
C ALA A 152 -3.72 -11.32 2.99
N LEU A 153 -2.61 -11.22 2.26
CA LEU A 153 -1.46 -12.11 2.39
C LEU A 153 -0.88 -12.08 3.82
N ALA A 154 -0.65 -10.89 4.38
CA ALA A 154 -0.15 -10.75 5.74
C ALA A 154 -1.10 -11.35 6.79
N ARG A 155 -2.42 -11.21 6.64
CA ARG A 155 -3.38 -11.84 7.54
C ARG A 155 -3.27 -13.36 7.52
N GLN A 156 -3.10 -13.94 6.34
CA GLN A 156 -2.99 -15.38 6.17
C GLN A 156 -1.67 -15.92 6.73
N VAL A 157 -0.55 -15.29 6.35
CA VAL A 157 0.80 -15.77 6.68
C VAL A 157 1.18 -15.49 8.14
N LEU A 158 0.73 -14.37 8.70
CA LEU A 158 1.01 -13.97 10.08
C LEU A 158 -0.12 -14.35 11.06
N GLU A 159 -1.14 -15.09 10.60
CA GLU A 159 -2.29 -15.53 11.42
C GLU A 159 -2.94 -14.36 12.20
N LEU A 160 -3.10 -13.22 11.56
CA LEU A 160 -3.61 -12.03 12.23
C LEU A 160 -5.11 -12.17 12.55
N PRO A 161 -5.56 -11.65 13.71
CA PRO A 161 -6.97 -11.67 14.09
C PRO A 161 -7.86 -10.98 13.02
N LYS A 162 -9.09 -11.51 12.86
CA LYS A 162 -10.08 -10.90 11.95
C LYS A 162 -10.29 -9.42 12.28
N GLY A 163 -10.30 -8.59 11.23
CA GLY A 163 -10.48 -7.14 11.35
C GLY A 163 -9.20 -6.34 11.64
N GLN A 164 -8.08 -6.99 11.90
CA GLN A 164 -6.79 -6.31 11.91
C GLN A 164 -6.25 -6.22 10.49
N THR A 165 -6.07 -4.99 10.02
CA THR A 165 -5.40 -4.71 8.75
C THR A 165 -4.12 -3.97 9.09
N PRO A 166 -2.96 -4.62 8.97
CA PRO A 166 -1.70 -3.94 9.23
C PRO A 166 -1.48 -2.88 8.14
N GLY A 167 -1.02 -1.70 8.53
CA GLY A 167 -0.55 -0.71 7.57
C GLY A 167 0.85 -1.05 7.09
N LEU A 168 1.24 -0.55 5.91
CA LEU A 168 2.52 -0.86 5.28
C LEU A 168 3.73 -0.60 6.20
N ALA A 169 3.78 0.56 6.84
CA ALA A 169 4.85 0.91 7.79
C ALA A 169 4.96 -0.08 8.95
N ARG A 170 3.83 -0.57 9.47
CA ARG A 170 3.83 -1.55 10.54
C ARG A 170 4.36 -2.91 10.07
N LEU A 171 4.01 -3.34 8.85
CA LEU A 171 4.55 -4.58 8.30
C LEU A 171 6.05 -4.47 8.05
N VAL A 172 6.52 -3.35 7.54
CA VAL A 172 7.96 -3.08 7.39
C VAL A 172 8.69 -3.22 8.72
N GLU A 173 8.17 -2.62 9.80
CA GLU A 173 8.74 -2.73 11.14
C GLU A 173 8.69 -4.18 11.67
N GLU A 174 7.54 -4.84 11.56
CA GLU A 174 7.33 -6.20 12.09
C GLU A 174 8.16 -7.26 11.35
N LEU A 175 8.34 -7.08 10.05
CA LEU A 175 9.18 -7.93 9.21
C LEU A 175 10.67 -7.53 9.25
N GLN A 176 11.02 -6.45 9.93
CA GLN A 176 12.38 -5.92 10.07
C GLN A 176 13.04 -5.62 8.71
N LEU A 177 12.31 -5.00 7.80
CA LEU A 177 12.78 -4.66 6.47
C LEU A 177 13.51 -3.32 6.47
N ASP A 178 14.58 -3.23 5.69
CA ASP A 178 15.36 -2.00 5.50
C ASP A 178 14.76 -1.11 4.40
N VAL A 179 13.56 -0.62 4.67
CA VAL A 179 12.81 0.30 3.79
C VAL A 179 11.86 1.13 4.64
N MET A 180 11.59 2.38 4.23
CA MET A 180 10.60 3.23 4.88
C MET A 180 9.57 3.71 3.87
N PRO A 181 8.28 3.43 4.09
CA PRO A 181 7.21 4.08 3.31
C PRO A 181 7.29 5.59 3.48
N ALA A 182 7.23 6.31 2.36
CA ALA A 182 7.51 7.75 2.34
C ALA A 182 6.34 8.60 1.82
N HIS A 183 5.17 7.99 1.58
CA HIS A 183 4.04 8.64 0.87
C HIS A 183 4.48 9.26 -0.46
N ALA A 184 5.29 8.50 -1.17
CA ALA A 184 5.70 8.70 -2.54
C ALA A 184 5.43 7.38 -3.27
N ALA A 185 4.69 7.42 -4.35
CA ALA A 185 4.17 6.20 -4.96
C ALA A 185 5.27 5.16 -5.24
N LEU A 186 6.42 5.55 -5.78
CA LEU A 186 7.52 4.61 -5.98
C LEU A 186 8.09 4.09 -4.65
N GLY A 187 8.21 4.94 -3.62
CA GLY A 187 8.71 4.53 -2.31
C GLY A 187 7.80 3.49 -1.65
N ASP A 188 6.49 3.71 -1.70
CA ASP A 188 5.50 2.81 -1.12
C ASP A 188 5.34 1.52 -1.94
N ALA A 189 5.46 1.58 -3.28
CA ALA A 189 5.53 0.39 -4.14
C ALA A 189 6.76 -0.48 -3.82
N ARG A 190 7.94 0.12 -3.60
CA ARG A 190 9.15 -0.60 -3.19
C ARG A 190 8.99 -1.26 -1.82
N ALA A 191 8.42 -0.55 -0.86
CA ALA A 191 8.11 -1.11 0.46
C ALA A 191 7.12 -2.29 0.35
N THR A 192 6.11 -2.16 -0.52
CA THR A 192 5.14 -3.21 -0.82
C THR A 192 5.81 -4.44 -1.45
N ALA A 193 6.75 -4.24 -2.40
CA ALA A 193 7.53 -5.33 -2.99
C ALA A 193 8.37 -6.08 -1.95
N MET A 194 9.02 -5.37 -1.04
CA MET A 194 9.82 -5.98 0.03
C MET A 194 8.95 -6.74 1.02
N VAL A 195 7.81 -6.17 1.43
CA VAL A 195 6.82 -6.85 2.30
C VAL A 195 6.31 -8.11 1.62
N PHE A 196 5.96 -8.03 0.34
CA PHE A 196 5.49 -9.18 -0.42
C PHE A 196 6.53 -10.31 -0.45
N ARG A 197 7.78 -10.03 -0.81
CA ARG A 197 8.87 -11.02 -0.81
C ARG A 197 9.01 -11.71 0.54
N ALA A 198 9.06 -10.93 1.62
CA ALA A 198 9.19 -11.49 2.97
C ALA A 198 8.02 -12.37 3.38
N LEU A 199 6.80 -12.01 2.97
CA LEU A 199 5.60 -12.80 3.25
C LEU A 199 5.55 -14.08 2.40
N ILE A 200 5.95 -14.02 1.12
CA ILE A 200 5.97 -15.20 0.24
C ILE A 200 6.99 -16.24 0.73
N VAL A 201 8.20 -15.82 1.11
CA VAL A 201 9.18 -16.76 1.69
C VAL A 201 8.59 -17.49 2.91
N ARG A 202 7.94 -16.78 3.80
CA ARG A 202 7.27 -17.40 4.97
C ARG A 202 6.10 -18.29 4.55
N ALA A 203 5.37 -17.95 3.51
CA ALA A 203 4.27 -18.77 2.99
C ALA A 203 4.80 -20.06 2.35
N GLN A 204 5.91 -20.01 1.62
CA GLN A 204 6.60 -21.18 1.09
C GLN A 204 7.03 -22.13 2.22
N GLU A 205 7.63 -21.59 3.29
CA GLU A 205 8.11 -22.36 4.43
C GLU A 205 6.96 -22.95 5.29
N ALA A 206 5.92 -22.16 5.57
CA ALA A 206 4.88 -22.53 6.53
C ALA A 206 3.66 -23.20 5.89
N LEU A 207 3.32 -22.85 4.65
CA LEU A 207 2.11 -23.28 3.96
C LEU A 207 2.39 -24.15 2.73
N GLY A 208 3.68 -24.27 2.32
CA GLY A 208 4.10 -25.05 1.18
C GLY A 208 3.70 -24.49 -0.18
N TRP A 209 3.35 -23.20 -0.27
CA TRP A 209 2.97 -22.58 -1.54
C TRP A 209 4.17 -22.50 -2.47
N SER A 210 3.98 -22.92 -3.71
CA SER A 210 5.01 -22.96 -4.74
C SER A 210 4.63 -22.25 -6.03
N THR A 211 3.32 -22.08 -6.27
CA THR A 211 2.79 -21.50 -7.50
C THR A 211 1.94 -20.25 -7.26
N VAL A 212 1.82 -19.42 -8.28
CA VAL A 212 0.95 -18.23 -8.25
C VAL A 212 -0.52 -18.62 -8.02
N GLY A 213 -0.97 -19.74 -8.58
CA GLY A 213 -2.34 -20.23 -8.41
C GLY A 213 -2.67 -20.52 -6.95
N GLU A 214 -1.79 -21.20 -6.21
CA GLU A 214 -1.98 -21.51 -4.78
C GLU A 214 -2.15 -20.24 -3.95
N VAL A 215 -1.36 -19.21 -4.22
CA VAL A 215 -1.48 -17.91 -3.53
C VAL A 215 -2.83 -17.25 -3.85
N LEU A 216 -3.21 -17.22 -5.13
CA LEU A 216 -4.46 -16.59 -5.57
C LEU A 216 -5.71 -17.33 -5.08
N GLU A 217 -5.67 -18.65 -4.93
CA GLU A 217 -6.75 -19.46 -4.40
C GLU A 217 -6.92 -19.32 -2.90
N ALA A 218 -5.81 -19.17 -2.17
CA ALA A 218 -5.83 -19.02 -0.72
C ALA A 218 -6.26 -17.62 -0.26
N LEU A 219 -6.14 -16.61 -1.11
CA LEU A 219 -6.47 -15.24 -0.75
C LEU A 219 -7.88 -14.85 -1.24
N PRO A 220 -8.61 -13.99 -0.49
CA PRO A 220 -9.86 -13.44 -0.96
C PRO A 220 -9.61 -12.61 -2.22
N ARG A 221 -10.42 -12.84 -3.25
CA ARG A 221 -10.37 -12.02 -4.46
C ARG A 221 -10.73 -10.57 -4.10
N PRO A 222 -9.96 -9.58 -4.56
CA PRO A 222 -10.30 -8.18 -4.34
C PRO A 222 -11.69 -7.91 -4.93
N SER A 223 -12.55 -7.32 -4.11
CA SER A 223 -13.87 -6.91 -4.55
C SER A 223 -13.76 -5.56 -5.25
N ILE A 224 -13.56 -5.55 -6.56
CA ILE A 224 -13.61 -4.33 -7.38
C ILE A 224 -15.08 -3.91 -7.58
N ASP A 225 -15.79 -3.63 -6.49
CA ASP A 225 -17.15 -3.09 -6.57
C ASP A 225 -17.08 -1.61 -6.93
N ARG A 226 -17.28 -1.33 -8.22
CA ARG A 226 -17.27 0.01 -8.83
C ARG A 226 -18.37 0.95 -8.31
N THR A 227 -19.33 0.43 -7.54
CA THR A 227 -20.51 1.18 -7.10
C THR A 227 -20.43 1.63 -5.64
N ARG A 228 -19.51 1.09 -4.85
CA ARG A 228 -19.38 1.43 -3.43
C ARG A 228 -18.41 2.58 -3.21
N PRO A 229 -18.87 3.74 -2.68
CA PRO A 229 -17.96 4.76 -2.17
C PRO A 229 -17.14 4.13 -1.04
N SER A 230 -15.80 4.26 -1.10
CA SER A 230 -14.90 3.66 -0.14
C SER A 230 -15.32 4.03 1.29
N ARG A 231 -15.45 3.05 2.18
CA ARG A 231 -15.79 3.25 3.60
C ARG A 231 -14.78 4.15 4.35
N ARG A 232 -13.65 4.49 3.77
CA ARG A 232 -12.66 5.41 4.35
C ARG A 232 -13.12 6.87 4.44
N ALA A 233 -14.14 7.29 3.68
CA ALA A 233 -14.68 8.66 3.78
C ALA A 233 -15.62 8.87 4.99
N SER A 234 -16.06 7.81 5.68
CA SER A 234 -17.09 7.92 6.73
C SER A 234 -16.57 8.03 8.15
N SER A 235 -15.28 7.91 8.42
CA SER A 235 -14.75 8.03 9.79
C SER A 235 -14.28 9.44 10.20
N ALA A 236 -14.25 10.40 9.25
CA ALA A 236 -13.80 11.77 9.53
C ALA A 236 -14.92 12.80 9.70
N GLY A 237 -16.19 12.41 9.77
CA GLY A 237 -17.33 13.35 9.71
C GLY A 237 -18.50 13.06 10.64
N ARG A 238 -18.29 12.60 11.89
CA ARG A 238 -19.32 12.69 12.93
C ARG A 238 -18.93 13.72 13.98
N ALA A 239 -18.89 14.98 13.59
CA ALA A 239 -19.12 16.07 14.52
C ALA A 239 -20.62 16.10 14.81
N ARG A 240 -21.00 15.89 16.05
CA ARG A 240 -22.37 15.89 16.55
C ARG A 240 -22.99 17.27 16.35
N GLY A 241 -23.94 17.38 15.46
CA GLY A 241 -24.90 18.48 15.45
C GLY A 241 -25.91 18.22 16.56
N ALA A 242 -25.87 19.04 17.59
CA ALA A 242 -26.95 19.12 18.59
C ALA A 242 -28.16 19.80 17.97
N PRO A 243 -29.40 19.36 18.26
CA PRO A 243 -30.60 20.05 17.82
C PRO A 243 -30.82 21.32 18.64
N ALA A 244 -31.11 22.42 17.95
CA ALA A 244 -31.54 23.66 18.55
C ALA A 244 -32.91 23.47 19.22
N GLN A 245 -32.98 23.66 20.50
CA GLN A 245 -34.26 23.88 21.20
C GLN A 245 -34.46 25.37 21.40
N THR A 246 -35.53 25.88 20.81
CA THR A 246 -36.15 27.17 21.08
C THR A 246 -36.99 27.06 22.34
N GLY A 247 -36.82 27.95 23.31
CA GLY A 247 -37.71 28.01 24.49
C GLY A 247 -37.23 28.98 25.57
N GLN A 248 -38.00 29.98 25.80
CA GLN A 248 -38.00 31.24 26.54
C GLN A 248 -37.51 31.20 28.04
N PRO A 249 -37.30 32.38 28.65
CA PRO A 249 -36.52 32.59 29.84
C PRO A 249 -37.35 32.50 31.14
N ARG A 250 -36.78 32.02 32.24
CA ARG A 250 -37.21 32.32 33.59
C ARG A 250 -36.05 32.55 34.53
N SER A 251 -36.21 33.64 35.26
CA SER A 251 -35.44 34.26 36.33
C SER A 251 -35.12 33.37 37.55
N GLY A 252 -34.00 33.64 38.22
CA GLY A 252 -33.82 33.31 39.62
C GLY A 252 -32.42 32.78 40.00
N ALA A 253 -31.53 33.65 40.49
CA ALA A 253 -30.38 33.30 41.34
C ALA A 253 -30.83 33.00 42.80
N PRO A 254 -30.02 32.48 43.74
CA PRO A 254 -28.58 32.70 43.88
C PRO A 254 -27.72 31.49 44.42
N ALA A 255 -26.42 31.67 44.26
CA ALA A 255 -25.25 31.32 45.12
C ALA A 255 -25.19 29.99 45.90
N SER A 256 -24.11 29.24 45.72
CA SER A 256 -23.07 28.96 46.73
C SER A 256 -22.00 27.96 46.24
N THR A 257 -20.80 28.43 46.25
CA THR A 257 -19.45 27.93 46.57
C THR A 257 -19.06 26.43 46.54
N PRO A 258 -17.77 26.15 46.55
CA PRO A 258 -17.13 25.10 45.77
C PRO A 258 -16.65 23.89 46.58
N ARG A 259 -16.42 22.77 45.96
CA ARG A 259 -15.54 21.74 46.55
C ARG A 259 -14.88 20.80 45.59
N ALA A 260 -13.54 20.82 45.65
CA ALA A 260 -12.57 19.74 45.67
C ALA A 260 -12.45 18.76 44.48
N THR A 261 -11.38 18.92 43.78
CA THR A 261 -10.32 17.99 43.27
C THR A 261 -10.47 16.51 43.59
N SER A 262 -10.37 15.68 42.54
CA SER A 262 -9.57 14.44 42.59
C SER A 262 -9.35 13.86 41.17
N PRO A 263 -8.30 13.06 40.98
CA PRO A 263 -7.61 12.95 39.72
C PRO A 263 -8.04 11.76 38.84
N ALA A 264 -7.68 11.85 37.56
CA ALA A 264 -7.88 10.83 36.53
C ALA A 264 -7.01 9.57 36.77
N PRO A 265 -7.49 8.38 36.36
CA PRO A 265 -6.63 7.23 36.26
C PRO A 265 -6.05 7.10 34.87
N SER A 266 -4.73 6.90 34.85
CA SER A 266 -3.88 6.58 33.73
C SER A 266 -4.30 5.30 33.01
N GLY A 267 -4.55 5.38 31.70
CA GLY A 267 -4.81 4.23 30.85
C GLY A 267 -3.54 3.45 30.55
N GLN A 268 -3.58 2.20 30.88
CA GLN A 268 -2.54 1.22 30.59
C GLN A 268 -2.48 0.93 29.10
N ARG A 269 -1.32 1.16 28.50
CA ARG A 269 -0.94 0.66 27.18
C ARG A 269 -0.62 -0.84 27.32
N GLY A 270 -1.41 -1.69 26.73
CA GLY A 270 -1.15 -3.13 26.67
C GLY A 270 0.13 -3.43 25.86
N ARG A 271 1.14 -3.84 26.55
CA ARG A 271 2.39 -4.37 25.99
C ARG A 271 2.17 -5.85 25.69
N TRP A 272 2.29 -6.24 24.42
CA TRP A 272 2.31 -7.64 24.03
C TRP A 272 3.62 -8.27 24.50
N SER A 273 3.52 -9.26 25.39
CA SER A 273 4.66 -9.97 25.94
C SER A 273 5.21 -10.98 24.93
N ARG A 274 6.51 -10.86 24.65
CA ARG A 274 7.31 -11.86 23.96
C ARG A 274 7.31 -13.18 24.77
N ARG A 275 6.76 -14.24 24.21
CA ARG A 275 7.07 -15.59 24.66
C ARG A 275 8.42 -16.00 24.08
N ARG A 276 9.47 -15.88 24.87
CA ARG A 276 10.74 -16.55 24.62
C ARG A 276 10.56 -18.04 24.93
N ARG A 277 10.72 -18.91 23.97
CA ARG A 277 11.00 -20.32 24.21
C ARG A 277 12.48 -20.45 24.54
N SER A 278 12.78 -20.79 25.78
CA SER A 278 14.08 -21.22 26.23
C SER A 278 14.34 -22.63 25.69
N GLY A 279 15.23 -22.75 24.72
CA GLY A 279 15.79 -24.01 24.31
C GLY A 279 17.05 -24.27 25.14
N SER A 280 17.04 -25.37 25.88
CA SER A 280 18.12 -25.87 26.71
C SER A 280 19.35 -26.24 25.87
N SER A 281 20.47 -25.73 26.30
CA SER A 281 21.82 -26.15 25.91
C SER A 281 22.10 -27.58 26.33
N GLY A 282 22.47 -28.43 25.39
CA GLY A 282 23.12 -29.71 25.63
C GLY A 282 24.37 -29.75 24.77
N SER A 283 25.51 -29.49 25.36
CA SER A 283 26.80 -29.92 24.82
C SER A 283 27.00 -31.39 25.14
N PRO A 284 27.68 -32.15 24.26
CA PRO A 284 28.68 -33.10 24.73
C PRO A 284 30.02 -32.84 24.05
N GLY A 285 31.02 -32.83 24.88
CA GLY A 285 32.40 -32.82 24.48
C GLY A 285 32.94 -34.24 24.16
N GLY A 286 34.16 -34.25 23.66
CA GLY A 286 35.10 -35.40 23.70
C GLY A 286 35.33 -35.99 22.31
N SER A 287 36.44 -35.74 21.73
CA SER A 287 37.77 -36.30 21.84
C SER A 287 38.10 -37.39 20.81
N GLN A 288 39.13 -37.11 20.02
CA GLN A 288 40.20 -38.01 19.52
C GLN A 288 39.84 -39.26 18.69
N ALA A 289 40.17 -39.27 17.46
CA ALA A 289 41.30 -40.01 16.84
C ALA A 289 41.41 -39.57 15.38
#